data_00207612be8b52b7342c5c90833d7e59
#
_entry.id   00207612be8b52b7342c5c90833d7e59
#
_cell.length_a   1.000
_cell.length_b   1.000
_cell.length_c   1.000
_cell.angle_alpha   90.00
_cell.angle_beta   90.00
_cell.angle_gamma   90.00
#
_symmetry.space_group_name_H-M   'P 1'
#
loop_
_entity.id
_entity.type
_entity.pdbx_description
1 polymer ?
#
loop_
_entity_poly.entity_id
_entity_poly.type
_entity_poly.pdbx_seq_one_letter_code
_entity_poly.pdbx_strand_id
1 'polypeptide(L)'
;MNSRITGVDETDLLILVGCNPKFENPVLNARIKKAVSVNGLEVVVIGSAPQLPYNYLHLGNSTETLKQLAEGTHPFSERLKAADLPMVLTSSLALERSDGPALMNYINMLQKDTNLLNKEDQWNGFNVLHSDVGRVNSLELGITAKKPSDLPPAKVVFLLGADNFIHEEIPEDAFVIYQGHTGDEGAYYADLILPTSSYLEKQGTYVNTDGRPQ
;
A
#
# COMPACT_ATOMS: atom_id res chain seq x y z
N MET A 1 0.49 6.06 5.65
CA MET A 1 0.05 5.28 6.84
C MET A 1 -0.75 6.20 7.75
N ASN A 2 -1.96 5.79 8.09
CA ASN A 2 -2.85 6.61 8.92
C ASN A 2 -2.41 6.67 10.39
N SER A 3 -1.86 5.55 10.91
CA SER A 3 -1.30 5.47 12.27
C SER A 3 0.12 6.02 12.41
N ARG A 4 0.69 6.53 11.33
CA ARG A 4 2.13 6.83 11.16
C ARG A 4 3.01 5.59 11.32
N ILE A 5 4.28 5.68 10.91
CA ILE A 5 5.27 4.61 11.10
C ILE A 5 5.55 4.36 12.59
N THR A 6 5.46 5.42 13.41
CA THR A 6 5.65 5.34 14.86
C THR A 6 4.54 4.58 15.57
N GLY A 7 3.32 4.54 15.03
CA GLY A 7 2.21 3.78 15.59
C GLY A 7 2.48 2.27 15.71
N VAL A 8 3.47 1.76 14.98
CA VAL A 8 3.92 0.36 15.14
C VAL A 8 4.50 0.10 16.53
N ASP A 9 5.03 1.12 17.21
CA ASP A 9 5.56 0.96 18.56
C ASP A 9 4.45 0.95 19.62
N GLU A 10 3.22 1.38 19.27
CA GLU A 10 2.07 1.53 20.17
C GLU A 10 1.05 0.39 20.00
N THR A 11 1.03 -0.26 18.81
CA THR A 11 0.07 -1.34 18.52
C THR A 11 0.38 -2.61 19.31
N ASP A 12 -0.67 -3.26 19.80
CA ASP A 12 -0.59 -4.55 20.50
C ASP A 12 -0.84 -5.75 19.58
N LEU A 13 -1.51 -5.53 18.44
CA LEU A 13 -1.82 -6.56 17.44
C LEU A 13 -1.66 -6.01 16.02
N LEU A 14 -0.78 -6.63 15.23
CA LEU A 14 -0.56 -6.29 13.83
C LEU A 14 -1.04 -7.41 12.90
N ILE A 15 -1.95 -7.09 11.99
CA ILE A 15 -2.45 -8.00 10.97
C ILE A 15 -1.88 -7.59 9.61
N LEU A 16 -1.08 -8.46 9.01
CA LEU A 16 -0.56 -8.31 7.66
C LEU A 16 -1.50 -9.00 6.66
N VAL A 17 -2.10 -8.24 5.76
CA VAL A 17 -3.06 -8.74 4.77
C VAL A 17 -2.47 -8.60 3.38
N GLY A 18 -2.06 -9.71 2.77
CA GLY A 18 -1.53 -9.75 1.42
C GLY A 18 -0.29 -8.86 1.21
N CYS A 19 0.51 -8.62 2.24
CA CYS A 19 1.71 -7.80 2.15
C CYS A 19 2.93 -8.49 2.79
N ASN A 20 4.12 -8.11 2.28
CA ASN A 20 5.38 -8.57 2.83
C ASN A 20 6.28 -7.36 3.16
N PRO A 21 6.21 -6.84 4.40
CA PRO A 21 6.94 -5.63 4.76
C PRO A 21 8.46 -5.77 4.64
N LYS A 22 9.00 -7.00 4.63
CA LYS A 22 10.42 -7.23 4.43
C LYS A 22 10.91 -6.76 3.06
N PHE A 23 10.08 -6.92 2.02
CA PHE A 23 10.42 -6.50 0.66
C PHE A 23 9.80 -5.15 0.30
N GLU A 24 8.57 -4.89 0.72
CA GLU A 24 7.83 -3.68 0.37
C GLU A 24 8.29 -2.46 1.17
N ASN A 25 8.66 -2.64 2.44
CA ASN A 25 9.15 -1.55 3.29
C ASN A 25 10.12 -2.08 4.38
N PRO A 26 11.40 -2.30 4.04
CA PRO A 26 12.39 -2.90 4.94
C PRO A 26 12.60 -2.14 6.24
N VAL A 27 12.52 -0.80 6.21
CA VAL A 27 12.68 0.04 7.41
C VAL A 27 11.52 -0.14 8.37
N LEU A 28 10.27 -0.19 7.85
CA LEU A 28 9.09 -0.51 8.64
C LEU A 28 9.20 -1.94 9.22
N ASN A 29 9.66 -2.89 8.41
CA ASN A 29 9.87 -4.27 8.88
C ASN A 29 10.88 -4.36 10.03
N ALA A 30 11.94 -3.56 9.99
CA ALA A 30 12.90 -3.47 11.10
C ALA A 30 12.25 -2.92 12.38
N ARG A 31 11.35 -1.93 12.25
CA ARG A 31 10.56 -1.39 13.35
C ARG A 31 9.59 -2.42 13.92
N ILE A 32 8.87 -3.16 13.06
CA ILE A 32 8.00 -4.27 13.49
C ILE A 32 8.80 -5.31 14.27
N LYS A 33 9.98 -5.70 13.77
CA LYS A 33 10.86 -6.62 14.49
C LYS A 33 11.23 -6.12 15.88
N LYS A 34 11.55 -4.83 15.99
CA LYS A 34 11.85 -4.20 17.28
C LYS A 34 10.63 -4.26 18.21
N ALA A 35 9.44 -3.90 17.73
CA ALA A 35 8.20 -3.92 18.51
C ALA A 35 7.85 -5.33 18.97
N VAL A 36 8.01 -6.36 18.13
CA VAL A 36 7.85 -7.77 18.53
C VAL A 36 8.81 -8.14 19.66
N SER A 37 10.09 -7.74 19.56
CA SER A 37 11.12 -8.16 20.51
C SER A 37 11.09 -7.38 21.83
N VAL A 38 10.67 -6.12 21.83
CA VAL A 38 10.74 -5.21 22.98
C VAL A 38 9.36 -5.02 23.63
N ASN A 39 8.33 -4.81 22.81
CA ASN A 39 6.99 -4.47 23.28
C ASN A 39 6.04 -5.68 23.32
N GLY A 40 6.47 -6.84 22.80
CA GLY A 40 5.63 -8.04 22.74
C GLY A 40 4.53 -7.97 21.67
N LEU A 41 4.72 -7.13 20.64
CA LEU A 41 3.77 -7.02 19.53
C LEU A 41 3.42 -8.39 18.94
N GLU A 42 2.14 -8.73 18.92
CA GLU A 42 1.63 -9.92 18.27
C GLU A 42 1.45 -9.65 16.77
N VAL A 43 2.00 -10.52 15.92
CA VAL A 43 1.89 -10.40 14.46
C VAL A 43 1.11 -11.57 13.89
N VAL A 44 0.17 -11.26 13.02
CA VAL A 44 -0.72 -12.22 12.37
C VAL A 44 -0.66 -11.98 10.85
N VAL A 45 -0.72 -13.05 10.07
CA VAL A 45 -0.64 -12.99 8.61
C VAL A 45 -1.85 -13.66 7.96
N ILE A 46 -2.46 -12.96 7.02
CA ILE A 46 -3.49 -13.47 6.08
C ILE A 46 -2.96 -13.30 4.67
N GLY A 47 -2.88 -14.39 3.92
CA GLY A 47 -2.26 -14.46 2.60
C GLY A 47 -1.07 -15.39 2.58
N SER A 48 -0.21 -15.28 1.57
CA SER A 48 0.99 -16.11 1.46
C SER A 48 1.89 -15.91 2.68
N ALA A 49 2.36 -17.00 3.28
CA ALA A 49 3.22 -16.96 4.46
C ALA A 49 4.61 -16.39 4.10
N PRO A 50 4.98 -15.16 4.54
CA PRO A 50 6.25 -14.57 4.21
C PRO A 50 7.37 -15.08 5.13
N GLN A 51 8.61 -15.06 4.65
CA GLN A 51 9.78 -15.30 5.49
C GLN A 51 10.15 -14.02 6.25
N LEU A 52 9.60 -13.84 7.45
CA LEU A 52 9.87 -12.68 8.31
C LEU A 52 10.93 -12.99 9.39
N PRO A 53 11.68 -11.99 9.86
CA PRO A 53 12.71 -12.16 10.89
C PRO A 53 12.15 -12.15 12.33
N TYR A 54 10.87 -12.40 12.51
CA TYR A 54 10.14 -12.50 13.79
C TYR A 54 9.01 -13.53 13.68
N ASN A 55 8.53 -14.00 14.83
CA ASN A 55 7.42 -14.94 14.89
C ASN A 55 6.10 -14.26 14.52
N TYR A 56 5.24 -15.00 13.87
CA TYR A 56 3.87 -14.57 13.55
C TYR A 56 2.93 -15.79 13.52
N LEU A 57 1.65 -15.53 13.70
CA LEU A 57 0.60 -16.52 13.52
C LEU A 57 0.03 -16.42 12.12
N HIS A 58 0.04 -17.51 11.36
CA HIS A 58 -0.56 -17.56 10.03
C HIS A 58 -2.00 -18.04 10.13
N LEU A 59 -2.98 -17.21 9.77
CA LEU A 59 -4.40 -17.55 9.89
C LEU A 59 -4.96 -18.25 8.64
N GLY A 60 -4.38 -18.00 7.47
CA GLY A 60 -4.81 -18.62 6.21
C GLY A 60 -4.38 -17.87 4.97
N ASN A 61 -4.55 -18.50 3.80
CA ASN A 61 -4.03 -18.01 2.52
C ASN A 61 -5.06 -17.28 1.65
N SER A 62 -6.30 -17.17 2.08
CA SER A 62 -7.39 -16.74 1.21
C SER A 62 -8.14 -15.52 1.74
N THR A 63 -8.83 -14.82 0.85
CA THR A 63 -9.77 -13.75 1.15
C THR A 63 -10.92 -14.25 2.04
N GLU A 64 -11.25 -15.55 1.99
CA GLU A 64 -12.26 -16.18 2.84
C GLU A 64 -11.86 -16.13 4.32
N THR A 65 -10.56 -16.28 4.65
CA THR A 65 -10.07 -16.13 6.03
C THR A 65 -10.33 -14.70 6.55
N LEU A 66 -10.07 -13.68 5.73
CA LEU A 66 -10.34 -12.29 6.08
C LEU A 66 -11.83 -12.04 6.25
N LYS A 67 -12.67 -12.63 5.40
CA LYS A 67 -14.14 -12.57 5.51
C LYS A 67 -14.62 -13.16 6.82
N GLN A 68 -14.20 -14.38 7.15
CA GLN A 68 -14.56 -15.03 8.42
C GLN A 68 -14.13 -14.21 9.64
N LEU A 69 -12.95 -13.58 9.56
CA LEU A 69 -12.48 -12.68 10.62
C LEU A 69 -13.39 -11.45 10.74
N ALA A 70 -13.80 -10.86 9.61
CA ALA A 70 -14.68 -9.69 9.56
C ALA A 70 -16.12 -10.00 9.99
N GLU A 71 -16.60 -11.21 9.73
CA GLU A 71 -17.92 -11.70 10.17
C GLU A 71 -17.92 -12.20 11.63
N GLY A 72 -16.75 -12.25 12.27
CA GLY A 72 -16.62 -12.73 13.66
C GLY A 72 -16.71 -14.24 13.83
N THR A 73 -16.67 -15.01 12.72
CA THR A 73 -16.80 -16.49 12.74
C THR A 73 -15.45 -17.20 12.86
N HIS A 74 -14.36 -16.48 12.65
CA HIS A 74 -13.00 -17.04 12.79
C HIS A 74 -12.61 -17.15 14.27
N PRO A 75 -11.93 -18.23 14.72
CA PRO A 75 -11.51 -18.39 16.12
C PRO A 75 -10.67 -17.23 16.66
N PHE A 76 -9.94 -16.52 15.81
CA PHE A 76 -9.13 -15.35 16.16
C PHE A 76 -9.93 -14.05 16.35
N SER A 77 -11.22 -14.03 16.00
CA SER A 77 -12.05 -12.82 16.05
C SER A 77 -12.17 -12.26 17.48
N GLU A 78 -12.26 -13.11 18.49
CA GLU A 78 -12.33 -12.67 19.89
C GLU A 78 -11.02 -12.00 20.33
N ARG A 79 -9.87 -12.51 19.91
CA ARG A 79 -8.57 -11.87 20.19
C ARG A 79 -8.46 -10.50 19.53
N LEU A 80 -8.96 -10.37 18.29
CA LEU A 80 -8.96 -9.10 17.57
C LEU A 80 -9.87 -8.07 18.24
N LYS A 81 -11.05 -8.47 18.70
CA LYS A 81 -11.97 -7.57 19.43
C LYS A 81 -11.39 -7.10 20.77
N ALA A 82 -10.57 -7.96 21.40
CA ALA A 82 -9.92 -7.65 22.68
C ALA A 82 -8.62 -6.85 22.52
N ALA A 83 -8.19 -6.55 21.30
CA ALA A 83 -7.00 -5.74 21.07
C ALA A 83 -7.29 -4.27 21.37
N ASP A 84 -6.35 -3.61 22.03
CA ASP A 84 -6.49 -2.20 22.43
C ASP A 84 -6.25 -1.27 21.24
N LEU A 85 -5.15 -1.44 20.53
CA LEU A 85 -4.75 -0.63 19.36
C LEU A 85 -4.37 -1.54 18.18
N PRO A 86 -5.32 -2.30 17.62
CA PRO A 86 -5.01 -3.18 16.50
C PRO A 86 -4.62 -2.39 15.26
N MET A 87 -3.71 -2.97 14.45
CA MET A 87 -3.26 -2.40 13.19
C MET A 87 -3.41 -3.42 12.06
N VAL A 88 -3.91 -2.96 10.92
CA VAL A 88 -3.92 -3.71 9.66
C VAL A 88 -2.99 -3.03 8.68
N LEU A 89 -2.04 -3.79 8.14
CA LEU A 89 -1.22 -3.39 7.00
C LEU A 89 -1.62 -4.22 5.78
N THR A 90 -1.91 -3.56 4.68
CA THR A 90 -2.12 -4.20 3.38
C THR A 90 -1.24 -3.57 2.32
N SER A 91 -0.94 -4.30 1.26
CA SER A 91 -0.21 -3.77 0.10
C SER A 91 -1.14 -3.12 -0.90
N SER A 92 -0.70 -2.04 -1.57
CA SER A 92 -1.40 -1.51 -2.74
C SER A 92 -1.54 -2.58 -3.83
N LEU A 93 -0.53 -3.43 -4.00
CA LEU A 93 -0.56 -4.55 -4.96
C LEU A 93 -1.65 -5.58 -4.64
N ALA A 94 -1.92 -5.82 -3.36
CA ALA A 94 -3.02 -6.71 -2.96
C ALA A 94 -4.39 -6.10 -3.29
N LEU A 95 -4.51 -4.76 -3.21
CA LEU A 95 -5.73 -4.03 -3.53
C LEU A 95 -5.96 -3.86 -5.04
N GLU A 96 -4.94 -3.95 -5.85
CA GLU A 96 -5.01 -3.90 -7.33
C GLU A 96 -5.46 -5.22 -7.97
N ARG A 97 -5.51 -6.29 -7.20
CA ARG A 97 -6.03 -7.60 -7.65
C ARG A 97 -7.52 -7.50 -7.97
N SER A 98 -8.01 -8.44 -8.75
CA SER A 98 -9.46 -8.54 -9.09
C SER A 98 -10.38 -8.68 -7.87
N ASP A 99 -9.86 -9.25 -6.76
CA ASP A 99 -10.56 -9.36 -5.48
C ASP A 99 -10.27 -8.20 -4.50
N GLY A 100 -9.48 -7.20 -4.91
CA GLY A 100 -9.11 -6.04 -4.10
C GLY A 100 -10.29 -5.28 -3.49
N PRO A 101 -11.38 -5.01 -4.24
CA PRO A 101 -12.58 -4.39 -3.68
C PRO A 101 -13.22 -5.20 -2.54
N ALA A 102 -13.19 -6.54 -2.63
CA ALA A 102 -13.67 -7.41 -1.55
C ALA A 102 -12.75 -7.33 -0.32
N LEU A 103 -11.43 -7.33 -0.51
CA LEU A 103 -10.46 -7.11 0.58
C LEU A 103 -10.74 -5.81 1.33
N MET A 104 -10.90 -4.70 0.61
CA MET A 104 -11.24 -3.40 1.21
C MET A 104 -12.56 -3.45 1.99
N ASN A 105 -13.58 -4.10 1.43
CA ASN A 105 -14.88 -4.22 2.10
C ASN A 105 -14.74 -4.98 3.43
N TYR A 106 -14.02 -6.10 3.46
CA TYR A 106 -13.82 -6.86 4.69
C TYR A 106 -12.98 -6.10 5.73
N ILE A 107 -11.94 -5.38 5.30
CA ILE A 107 -11.17 -4.50 6.21
C ILE A 107 -12.08 -3.40 6.80
N ASN A 108 -12.95 -2.80 5.98
CA ASN A 108 -13.92 -1.81 6.47
C ASN A 108 -14.96 -2.42 7.43
N MET A 109 -15.31 -3.68 7.26
CA MET A 109 -16.17 -4.38 8.22
C MET A 109 -15.48 -4.57 9.57
N LEU A 110 -14.18 -4.92 9.58
CA LEU A 110 -13.40 -5.04 10.81
C LEU A 110 -13.42 -3.76 11.64
N GLN A 111 -13.45 -2.58 11.01
CA GLN A 111 -13.47 -1.29 11.72
C GLN A 111 -14.73 -1.08 12.58
N LYS A 112 -15.84 -1.79 12.29
CA LYS A 112 -17.10 -1.59 13.00
C LYS A 112 -17.14 -2.26 14.37
N ASP A 113 -16.51 -3.42 14.47
CA ASP A 113 -16.60 -4.29 15.64
C ASP A 113 -15.28 -4.42 16.41
N THR A 114 -14.29 -3.61 16.06
CA THR A 114 -12.96 -3.62 16.69
C THR A 114 -12.46 -2.20 16.91
N ASN A 115 -11.38 -2.06 17.70
CA ASN A 115 -10.71 -0.79 17.93
C ASN A 115 -9.79 -0.35 16.76
N LEU A 116 -9.91 -0.97 15.58
CA LEU A 116 -9.11 -0.61 14.40
C LEU A 116 -9.26 0.86 14.02
N LEU A 117 -10.46 1.43 14.23
CA LEU A 117 -10.72 2.86 14.15
C LEU A 117 -11.28 3.35 15.48
N ASN A 118 -10.42 3.89 16.35
CA ASN A 118 -10.81 4.44 17.63
C ASN A 118 -10.68 5.98 17.63
N LYS A 119 -11.83 6.67 17.66
CA LYS A 119 -11.88 8.12 17.62
C LYS A 119 -11.46 8.79 18.93
N GLU A 120 -11.67 8.12 20.06
CA GLU A 120 -11.32 8.63 21.39
C GLU A 120 -9.81 8.73 21.54
N ASP A 121 -9.08 7.72 21.08
CA ASP A 121 -7.62 7.68 21.09
C ASP A 121 -6.99 8.27 19.82
N GLN A 122 -7.79 8.82 18.90
CA GLN A 122 -7.35 9.31 17.59
C GLN A 122 -6.57 8.23 16.80
N TRP A 123 -6.90 6.96 17.03
CA TRP A 123 -6.27 5.83 16.37
C TRP A 123 -6.96 5.48 15.07
N ASN A 124 -6.18 5.35 14.00
CA ASN A 124 -6.60 4.73 12.76
C ASN A 124 -5.55 3.68 12.37
N GLY A 125 -5.82 2.45 12.77
CA GLY A 125 -4.95 1.31 12.55
C GLY A 125 -4.97 0.75 11.13
N PHE A 126 -5.83 1.24 10.24
CA PHE A 126 -5.82 0.80 8.85
C PHE A 126 -4.73 1.52 8.04
N ASN A 127 -3.83 0.76 7.42
CA ASN A 127 -2.70 1.29 6.68
C ASN A 127 -2.48 0.55 5.36
N VAL A 128 -2.12 1.29 4.33
CA VAL A 128 -1.74 0.75 3.02
C VAL A 128 -0.27 1.04 2.76
N LEU A 129 0.49 0.01 2.40
CA LEU A 129 1.85 0.15 1.89
C LEU A 129 1.78 0.37 0.39
N HIS A 130 2.22 1.54 -0.05
CA HIS A 130 2.30 1.87 -1.47
C HIS A 130 3.65 1.47 -2.03
N SER A 131 3.65 0.80 -3.18
CA SER A 131 4.87 0.39 -3.90
C SER A 131 5.50 1.54 -4.66
N ASP A 132 4.68 2.52 -5.09
CA ASP A 132 5.13 3.59 -5.96
C ASP A 132 5.46 4.86 -5.18
N VAL A 133 6.63 5.41 -5.48
CA VAL A 133 7.06 6.72 -4.98
C VAL A 133 6.14 7.81 -5.54
N GLY A 134 5.69 8.71 -4.68
CA GLY A 134 4.79 9.79 -5.07
C GLY A 134 3.31 9.43 -5.06
N ARG A 135 2.92 8.16 -4.83
CA ARG A 135 1.51 7.76 -4.78
C ARG A 135 0.73 8.51 -3.69
N VAL A 136 1.30 8.58 -2.49
CA VAL A 136 0.69 9.30 -1.37
C VAL A 136 0.57 10.79 -1.69
N ASN A 137 1.62 11.39 -2.26
CA ASN A 137 1.60 12.78 -2.69
C ASN A 137 0.50 13.05 -3.73
N SER A 138 0.37 12.17 -4.72
CA SER A 138 -0.67 12.30 -5.75
C SER A 138 -2.07 12.23 -5.15
N LEU A 139 -2.31 11.32 -4.21
CA LEU A 139 -3.59 11.21 -3.51
C LEU A 139 -3.90 12.44 -2.66
N GLU A 140 -2.92 12.98 -1.94
CA GLU A 140 -3.06 14.21 -1.14
C GLU A 140 -3.39 15.43 -2.02
N LEU A 141 -2.82 15.50 -3.23
CA LEU A 141 -3.11 16.55 -4.21
C LEU A 141 -4.41 16.32 -5.00
N GLY A 142 -5.10 15.21 -4.74
CA GLY A 142 -6.31 14.85 -5.48
C GLY A 142 -6.06 14.41 -6.93
N ILE A 143 -4.81 14.06 -7.26
CA ILE A 143 -4.45 13.55 -8.57
C ILE A 143 -4.83 12.06 -8.60
N THR A 144 -5.99 11.78 -9.18
CA THR A 144 -6.50 10.41 -9.36
C THR A 144 -6.59 10.08 -10.84
N ALA A 145 -6.27 8.84 -11.18
CA ALA A 145 -6.43 8.38 -12.55
C ALA A 145 -7.90 8.41 -12.95
N LYS A 146 -8.21 8.98 -14.11
CA LYS A 146 -9.49 8.79 -14.79
C LYS A 146 -9.40 7.53 -15.63
N LYS A 147 -10.53 6.84 -15.80
CA LYS A 147 -10.56 5.70 -16.72
C LYS A 147 -10.28 6.20 -18.13
N PRO A 148 -9.41 5.54 -18.90
CA PRO A 148 -9.14 5.92 -20.28
C PRO A 148 -10.40 6.02 -21.15
N SER A 149 -11.40 5.16 -20.87
CA SER A 149 -12.72 5.19 -21.54
C SER A 149 -13.51 6.49 -21.33
N ASP A 150 -13.21 7.25 -20.28
CA ASP A 150 -13.92 8.47 -19.91
C ASP A 150 -13.29 9.73 -20.55
N LEU A 151 -12.20 9.54 -21.30
CA LEU A 151 -11.43 10.61 -21.95
C LEU A 151 -11.47 10.45 -23.47
N PRO A 152 -11.43 11.56 -24.22
CA PRO A 152 -11.22 11.46 -25.67
C PRO A 152 -9.82 10.87 -25.95
N PRO A 153 -9.63 10.16 -27.08
CA PRO A 153 -8.33 9.61 -27.44
C PRO A 153 -7.25 10.69 -27.43
N ALA A 154 -6.18 10.45 -26.68
CA ALA A 154 -5.07 11.37 -26.60
C ALA A 154 -4.32 11.40 -27.94
N LYS A 155 -3.93 12.60 -28.39
CA LYS A 155 -3.05 12.79 -29.55
C LYS A 155 -1.59 12.91 -29.16
N VAL A 156 -1.33 13.31 -27.92
CA VAL A 156 0.01 13.42 -27.33
C VAL A 156 -0.05 12.83 -25.93
N VAL A 157 0.90 11.97 -25.62
CA VAL A 157 1.06 11.34 -24.31
C VAL A 157 2.42 11.70 -23.73
N PHE A 158 2.46 12.22 -22.52
CA PHE A 158 3.69 12.45 -21.77
C PHE A 158 3.88 11.37 -20.71
N LEU A 159 4.94 10.59 -20.83
CA LEU A 159 5.40 9.64 -19.83
C LEU A 159 6.47 10.32 -18.95
N LEU A 160 6.07 10.83 -17.79
CA LEU A 160 6.95 11.56 -16.88
C LEU A 160 7.57 10.60 -15.85
N GLY A 161 8.71 9.98 -16.21
CA GLY A 161 9.35 8.94 -15.43
C GLY A 161 8.44 7.72 -15.22
N ALA A 162 7.55 7.47 -16.18
CA ALA A 162 6.59 6.38 -16.11
C ALA A 162 7.08 5.22 -16.98
N ASP A 163 7.51 4.14 -16.32
CA ASP A 163 7.96 2.90 -16.94
C ASP A 163 7.02 1.71 -16.60
N ASN A 164 6.07 1.92 -15.70
CA ASN A 164 5.05 0.94 -15.34
C ASN A 164 3.66 1.46 -15.77
N PHE A 165 3.25 1.14 -16.98
CA PHE A 165 1.97 1.53 -17.58
C PHE A 165 1.42 0.39 -18.44
N ILE A 166 0.13 0.46 -18.73
CA ILE A 166 -0.56 -0.51 -19.60
C ILE A 166 -0.44 -0.02 -21.02
N HIS A 167 0.29 -0.75 -21.87
CA HIS A 167 0.58 -0.36 -23.26
C HIS A 167 -0.68 -0.13 -24.09
N GLU A 168 -1.69 -0.97 -23.89
CA GLU A 168 -2.98 -0.92 -24.58
C GLU A 168 -3.80 0.34 -24.24
N GLU A 169 -3.43 1.07 -23.19
CA GLU A 169 -4.06 2.34 -22.82
C GLU A 169 -3.49 3.53 -23.60
N ILE A 170 -2.35 3.35 -24.28
CA ILE A 170 -1.77 4.38 -25.16
C ILE A 170 -2.40 4.22 -26.56
N PRO A 171 -3.10 5.25 -27.09
CA PRO A 171 -3.64 5.17 -28.45
C PRO A 171 -2.52 4.97 -29.49
N GLU A 172 -2.74 4.08 -30.47
CA GLU A 172 -1.74 3.75 -31.50
C GLU A 172 -1.26 4.96 -32.30
N ASP A 173 -2.14 5.95 -32.52
CA ASP A 173 -1.85 7.19 -33.27
C ASP A 173 -1.32 8.33 -32.37
N ALA A 174 -1.07 8.09 -31.09
CA ALA A 174 -0.59 9.13 -30.19
C ALA A 174 0.91 9.34 -30.34
N PHE A 175 1.35 10.60 -30.37
CA PHE A 175 2.76 10.95 -30.27
C PHE A 175 3.20 10.85 -28.82
N VAL A 176 4.16 9.96 -28.51
CA VAL A 176 4.59 9.64 -27.14
C VAL A 176 5.90 10.36 -26.83
N ILE A 177 5.91 11.14 -25.76
CA ILE A 177 7.08 11.85 -25.24
C ILE A 177 7.45 11.25 -23.89
N TYR A 178 8.62 10.64 -23.82
CA TYR A 178 9.18 10.15 -22.55
C TYR A 178 10.14 11.17 -21.96
N GLN A 179 9.92 11.50 -20.69
CA GLN A 179 10.83 12.32 -19.91
C GLN A 179 11.30 11.55 -18.69
N GLY A 180 12.52 11.05 -18.73
CA GLY A 180 13.07 10.17 -17.71
C GLY A 180 14.59 10.17 -17.70
N HIS A 181 15.18 9.42 -16.76
CA HIS A 181 16.63 9.29 -16.58
C HIS A 181 17.11 7.84 -16.75
N THR A 182 16.17 6.90 -16.91
CA THR A 182 16.42 5.50 -17.23
C THR A 182 16.09 5.25 -18.71
N GLY A 183 16.47 4.13 -19.23
CA GLY A 183 16.15 3.75 -20.61
C GLY A 183 15.19 2.55 -20.65
N ASP A 184 14.21 2.53 -19.74
CA ASP A 184 13.27 1.43 -19.57
C ASP A 184 12.08 1.49 -20.55
N GLU A 185 10.97 0.85 -20.20
CA GLU A 185 9.78 0.67 -21.07
C GLU A 185 9.24 1.98 -21.63
N GLY A 186 9.19 3.05 -20.85
CA GLY A 186 8.72 4.35 -21.30
C GLY A 186 9.56 4.93 -22.42
N ALA A 187 10.89 4.73 -22.39
CA ALA A 187 11.78 5.16 -23.44
C ALA A 187 11.63 4.30 -24.70
N TYR A 188 11.36 3.00 -24.55
CA TYR A 188 11.16 2.10 -25.69
C TYR A 188 9.92 2.47 -26.52
N TYR A 189 8.85 2.92 -25.86
CA TYR A 189 7.60 3.31 -26.55
C TYR A 189 7.57 4.76 -27.05
N ALA A 190 8.58 5.56 -26.69
CA ALA A 190 8.57 6.98 -27.02
C ALA A 190 8.99 7.29 -28.44
N ASP A 191 8.27 8.22 -29.09
CA ASP A 191 8.70 8.88 -30.34
C ASP A 191 9.76 9.95 -30.06
N LEU A 192 9.71 10.56 -28.86
CA LEU A 192 10.67 11.58 -28.43
C LEU A 192 11.10 11.32 -26.98
N ILE A 193 12.41 11.28 -26.77
CA ILE A 193 13.01 11.14 -25.43
C ILE A 193 13.62 12.47 -25.00
N LEU A 194 13.20 12.95 -23.83
CA LEU A 194 13.73 14.12 -23.16
C LEU A 194 14.45 13.69 -21.87
N PRO A 195 15.78 13.69 -21.82
CA PRO A 195 16.52 13.31 -20.62
C PRO A 195 16.22 14.24 -19.44
N THR A 196 16.10 13.69 -18.25
CA THR A 196 15.95 14.45 -17.01
C THR A 196 16.92 13.95 -15.95
N SER A 197 17.10 14.75 -14.90
CA SER A 197 17.92 14.36 -13.73
C SER A 197 17.27 13.24 -12.95
N SER A 198 18.10 12.41 -12.31
CA SER A 198 17.65 11.44 -11.31
C SER A 198 17.10 12.16 -10.06
N TYR A 199 16.40 11.44 -9.20
CA TYR A 199 15.84 12.02 -7.97
C TYR A 199 16.94 12.55 -7.02
N LEU A 200 18.18 12.05 -7.11
CA LEU A 200 19.34 12.53 -6.33
C LEU A 200 19.91 13.85 -6.85
N GLU A 201 19.60 14.23 -8.07
CA GLU A 201 20.22 15.36 -8.76
C GLU A 201 19.24 16.54 -8.96
N LYS A 202 18.00 16.40 -8.48
CA LYS A 202 16.99 17.44 -8.61
C LYS A 202 16.40 17.84 -7.26
N GLN A 203 15.98 19.10 -7.18
CA GLN A 203 15.18 19.57 -6.05
C GLN A 203 13.73 19.14 -6.24
N GLY A 204 13.09 18.73 -5.15
CA GLY A 204 11.68 18.33 -5.17
C GLY A 204 11.15 18.11 -3.75
N THR A 205 9.84 18.17 -3.63
CA THR A 205 9.15 17.79 -2.39
C THR A 205 8.63 16.37 -2.54
N TYR A 206 9.03 15.51 -1.64
CA TYR A 206 8.61 14.12 -1.59
C TYR A 206 7.72 13.92 -0.37
N VAL A 207 6.66 13.14 -0.53
CA VAL A 207 5.77 12.77 0.58
C VAL A 207 5.95 11.29 0.88
N ASN A 208 6.34 10.99 2.11
CA ASN A 208 6.57 9.61 2.53
C ASN A 208 5.24 8.87 2.79
N THR A 209 5.33 7.60 3.18
CA THR A 209 4.18 6.75 3.49
C THR A 209 3.28 7.29 4.62
N ASP A 210 3.81 8.17 5.49
CA ASP A 210 3.05 8.84 6.56
C ASP A 210 2.30 10.09 6.10
N GLY A 211 2.43 10.48 4.82
CA GLY A 211 1.95 11.78 4.35
C GLY A 211 2.83 12.97 4.77
N ARG A 212 4.08 12.73 5.20
CA ARG A 212 5.00 13.78 5.62
C ARG A 212 5.80 14.32 4.43
N PRO A 213 5.69 15.63 4.12
CA PRO A 213 6.55 16.28 3.14
C PRO A 213 8.02 16.33 3.58
N GLN A 214 8.90 16.06 2.67
CA GLN A 214 10.36 16.05 2.87
C GLN A 214 11.07 16.67 1.67
#